data_3069689781f0753c3cd773f16535e2e4
#
_entry.id   3069689781f0753c3cd773f16535e2e4
#
_cell.length_a   1.000
_cell.length_b   1.000
_cell.length_c   1.000
_cell.angle_alpha   90.00
_cell.angle_beta   90.00
_cell.angle_gamma   90.00
#
_symmetry.space_group_name_H-M   'P 1'
#
loop_
_entity.id
_entity.type
_entity.pdbx_description
1 polymer ?
#
loop_
_entity_poly.entity_id
_entity_poly.type
_entity_poly.pdbx_seq_one_letter_code
_entity_poly.pdbx_strand_id
1 'polypeptide(L)'
;MGFHNIVIGSLDPMTEAGKTYTDWLDKGYAASMDYLKRDPQKRVEPAQALAGSRSVIIASVSYYSEPVAVPPPVAGRVARYAVGLDYHPTIRAKLREYAALIEEEVGRPFLRKPYTDDVALYEQALSARHGLGFVGKNSLILGPQLSGSYNFIAELFVDLELEPDVPYQGTCGKCFRCGDKCPTVAIKDGALVDSNLCISFLTIENKEGIDPNLRPLLGEWVFGCDICQEVCPYNSKPVTTPWPEFRPESGIGHYMDLLDLLTIKDDVDFRRRFEKSPVRRPKRRGLLRNGLVVLGNHLAYGHIETEKIVSAVATFAAEQDDSMLVEHAAWALNQCGESSARVALQSIADAHAGASIGPTLARYTEESSFGVPKPVSSSGERKDGAL
;
A
#
# COMPACT_ATOMS: atom_id res chain seq x y z
N MET A 1 21.10 -1.45 17.25
CA MET A 1 19.77 -0.83 17.07
C MET A 1 18.91 -1.52 15.99
N GLY A 2 19.48 -2.33 15.10
CA GLY A 2 18.74 -3.16 14.12
C GLY A 2 18.44 -2.48 12.78
N PHE A 3 18.97 -1.28 12.51
CA PHE A 3 19.02 -0.78 11.14
C PHE A 3 19.98 -1.63 10.31
N HIS A 4 19.59 -1.95 9.07
CA HIS A 4 20.34 -2.88 8.23
C HIS A 4 21.43 -2.20 7.43
N ASN A 5 21.14 -1.03 6.91
CA ASN A 5 22.07 -0.26 6.11
C ASN A 5 21.93 1.22 6.44
N ILE A 6 23.05 1.92 6.51
CA ILE A 6 23.10 3.35 6.80
C ILE A 6 23.99 4.00 5.76
N VAL A 7 23.51 5.09 5.18
CA VAL A 7 24.26 5.91 4.23
C VAL A 7 24.14 7.39 4.60
N ILE A 8 25.12 8.17 4.23
CA ILE A 8 25.13 9.62 4.42
C ILE A 8 24.72 10.30 3.13
N GLY A 9 23.75 11.22 3.22
CA GLY A 9 23.27 12.00 2.10
C GLY A 9 23.65 13.46 2.17
N SER A 10 23.96 14.06 0.98
CA SER A 10 24.00 15.50 0.81
C SER A 10 22.60 16.07 0.72
N LEU A 11 22.46 17.38 0.96
CA LEU A 11 21.19 18.10 0.88
C LEU A 11 21.03 18.86 -0.45
N ASP A 12 21.89 18.58 -1.43
CA ASP A 12 21.82 19.21 -2.74
C ASP A 12 20.51 18.87 -3.47
N PRO A 13 19.97 19.79 -4.28
CA PRO A 13 18.76 19.54 -5.06
C PRO A 13 18.87 18.29 -5.95
N MET A 14 17.78 17.51 -6.04
CA MET A 14 17.70 16.29 -6.82
C MET A 14 17.09 16.56 -8.20
N THR A 15 17.79 17.32 -9.06
CA THR A 15 17.26 17.86 -10.32
C THR A 15 16.70 16.81 -11.26
N GLU A 16 17.41 15.70 -11.48
CA GLU A 16 16.94 14.63 -12.39
C GLU A 16 15.73 13.88 -11.83
N ALA A 17 15.72 13.61 -10.53
CA ALA A 17 14.56 13.03 -9.86
C ALA A 17 13.36 13.99 -9.93
N GLY A 18 13.61 15.30 -9.86
CA GLY A 18 12.59 16.33 -10.02
C GLY A 18 11.89 16.28 -11.39
N LYS A 19 12.64 16.08 -12.47
CA LYS A 19 12.05 15.91 -13.81
C LYS A 19 11.16 14.68 -13.87
N THR A 20 11.64 13.53 -13.38
CA THR A 20 10.86 12.30 -13.33
C THR A 20 9.58 12.47 -12.50
N TYR A 21 9.67 13.18 -11.37
CA TYR A 21 8.53 13.46 -10.51
C TYR A 21 7.49 14.36 -11.19
N THR A 22 7.93 15.41 -11.87
CA THR A 22 7.08 16.31 -12.65
C THR A 22 6.38 15.57 -13.78
N ASP A 23 7.13 14.78 -14.57
CA ASP A 23 6.56 13.95 -15.65
C ASP A 23 5.49 12.98 -15.13
N TRP A 24 5.67 12.41 -13.94
CA TRP A 24 4.70 11.54 -13.29
C TRP A 24 3.43 12.29 -12.88
N LEU A 25 3.57 13.52 -12.36
CA LEU A 25 2.44 14.40 -12.03
C LEU A 25 1.67 14.82 -13.29
N ASP A 26 2.38 15.21 -14.35
CA ASP A 26 1.79 15.68 -15.62
C ASP A 26 0.99 14.57 -16.33
N LYS A 27 1.39 13.32 -16.15
CA LYS A 27 0.64 12.14 -16.62
C LYS A 27 -0.62 11.84 -15.80
N GLY A 28 -0.88 12.58 -14.71
CA GLY A 28 -2.00 12.32 -13.80
C GLY A 28 -1.84 11.06 -12.95
N TYR A 29 -0.64 10.52 -12.85
CA TYR A 29 -0.38 9.26 -12.14
C TYR A 29 -0.45 9.39 -10.62
N ALA A 30 -0.50 10.60 -10.08
CA ALA A 30 -0.73 10.85 -8.66
C ALA A 30 -2.17 10.58 -8.20
N ALA A 31 -3.09 10.33 -9.12
CA ALA A 31 -4.51 10.11 -8.82
C ALA A 31 -5.09 11.23 -7.93
N SER A 32 -5.82 10.89 -6.88
CA SER A 32 -6.41 11.85 -5.93
C SER A 32 -5.47 12.22 -4.77
N MET A 33 -4.17 11.90 -4.84
CA MET A 33 -3.20 12.27 -3.81
C MET A 33 -2.72 13.74 -3.98
N ASP A 34 -3.62 14.69 -3.74
CA ASP A 34 -3.33 16.13 -3.93
C ASP A 34 -2.18 16.65 -3.06
N TYR A 35 -1.89 15.98 -1.95
CA TYR A 35 -0.74 16.32 -1.12
C TYR A 35 0.60 16.09 -1.85
N LEU A 36 0.65 15.22 -2.86
CA LEU A 36 1.82 15.02 -3.72
C LEU A 36 1.96 16.12 -4.78
N LYS A 37 0.86 16.75 -5.17
CA LYS A 37 0.85 17.83 -6.15
C LYS A 37 1.21 19.19 -5.54
N ARG A 38 1.14 19.31 -4.20
CA ARG A 38 1.52 20.52 -3.48
C ARG A 38 3.03 20.63 -3.36
N ASP A 39 3.59 21.76 -3.76
CA ASP A 39 5.02 22.08 -3.65
C ASP A 39 5.96 20.96 -4.17
N PRO A 40 5.83 20.52 -5.44
CA PRO A 40 6.64 19.43 -5.99
C PRO A 40 8.14 19.73 -5.91
N GLN A 41 8.53 21.01 -6.02
CA GLN A 41 9.92 21.44 -5.88
C GLN A 41 10.49 21.15 -4.48
N LYS A 42 9.69 21.33 -3.44
CA LYS A 42 10.12 21.04 -2.07
C LYS A 42 10.51 19.57 -1.88
N ARG A 43 9.87 18.65 -2.60
CA ARG A 43 10.13 17.21 -2.48
C ARG A 43 11.49 16.79 -3.00
N VAL A 44 12.08 17.58 -3.88
CA VAL A 44 13.37 17.32 -4.51
C VAL A 44 14.48 18.27 -4.02
N GLU A 45 14.19 19.06 -3.00
CA GLU A 45 15.12 19.95 -2.30
C GLU A 45 15.26 19.54 -0.84
N PRO A 46 16.11 18.53 -0.50
CA PRO A 46 16.23 17.98 0.85
C PRO A 46 16.55 19.04 1.92
N ALA A 47 17.32 20.09 1.58
CA ALA A 47 17.62 21.18 2.50
C ALA A 47 16.38 21.88 3.07
N GLN A 48 15.22 21.80 2.39
CA GLN A 48 13.97 22.39 2.87
C GLN A 48 13.26 21.55 3.94
N ALA A 49 13.69 20.30 4.18
CA ALA A 49 13.09 19.44 5.20
C ALA A 49 13.39 19.95 6.63
N LEU A 50 14.59 20.47 6.86
CA LEU A 50 15.01 21.06 8.14
C LEU A 50 15.97 22.21 7.90
N ALA A 51 15.56 23.43 8.23
CA ALA A 51 16.42 24.60 8.15
C ALA A 51 17.64 24.45 9.09
N GLY A 52 18.84 24.73 8.56
CA GLY A 52 20.09 24.61 9.31
C GLY A 52 20.71 23.23 9.30
N SER A 53 20.09 22.22 8.70
CA SER A 53 20.73 20.93 8.49
C SER A 53 21.83 21.02 7.41
N ARG A 54 22.86 20.15 7.52
CA ARG A 54 24.02 20.08 6.61
C ARG A 54 24.17 18.70 5.96
N SER A 55 23.64 17.67 6.61
CA SER A 55 23.65 16.30 6.11
C SER A 55 22.37 15.57 6.49
N VAL A 56 22.10 14.46 5.84
CA VAL A 56 21.06 13.49 6.24
C VAL A 56 21.68 12.11 6.41
N ILE A 57 21.38 11.45 7.51
CA ILE A 57 21.71 10.04 7.73
C ILE A 57 20.46 9.26 7.30
N ILE A 58 20.62 8.40 6.29
CA ILE A 58 19.54 7.59 5.73
C ILE A 58 19.77 6.15 6.17
N ALA A 59 18.79 5.55 6.81
CA ALA A 59 18.85 4.19 7.30
C ALA A 59 17.70 3.35 6.74
N SER A 60 17.89 2.04 6.72
CA SER A 60 16.82 1.10 6.37
C SER A 60 16.62 0.06 7.46
N VAL A 61 15.39 -0.42 7.58
CA VAL A 61 15.04 -1.54 8.44
C VAL A 61 14.02 -2.44 7.73
N SER A 62 14.28 -3.76 7.74
CA SER A 62 13.33 -4.72 7.18
C SER A 62 12.03 -4.76 7.99
N TYR A 63 10.91 -4.81 7.27
CA TYR A 63 9.60 -5.14 7.84
C TYR A 63 9.14 -6.54 7.44
N TYR A 64 9.97 -7.30 6.74
CA TYR A 64 9.58 -8.63 6.31
C TYR A 64 9.31 -9.56 7.48
N SER A 65 8.20 -10.27 7.40
CA SER A 65 7.83 -11.39 8.26
C SER A 65 7.18 -12.48 7.42
N GLU A 66 7.37 -13.73 7.82
CA GLU A 66 6.70 -14.85 7.18
C GLU A 66 5.20 -14.80 7.46
N PRO A 67 4.35 -15.09 6.46
CA PRO A 67 2.91 -15.22 6.70
C PRO A 67 2.61 -16.33 7.73
N VAL A 68 1.55 -16.11 8.50
CA VAL A 68 1.01 -17.18 9.38
C VAL A 68 0.53 -18.36 8.55
N ALA A 69 0.67 -19.57 9.10
CA ALA A 69 0.37 -20.80 8.36
C ALA A 69 -1.13 -20.97 8.03
N VAL A 70 -2.02 -20.48 8.89
CA VAL A 70 -3.48 -20.67 8.74
C VAL A 70 -4.19 -19.32 8.82
N PRO A 71 -4.70 -18.80 7.70
CA PRO A 71 -5.53 -17.58 7.70
C PRO A 71 -6.91 -17.88 8.31
N PRO A 72 -7.66 -16.83 8.73
CA PRO A 72 -9.09 -16.95 9.03
C PRO A 72 -9.87 -17.56 7.86
N PRO A 73 -11.00 -18.24 8.11
CA PRO A 73 -11.80 -18.85 7.05
C PRO A 73 -12.22 -17.88 5.95
N VAL A 74 -12.60 -16.66 6.31
CA VAL A 74 -12.97 -15.59 5.36
C VAL A 74 -11.98 -14.45 5.53
N ALA A 75 -10.85 -14.53 4.84
CA ALA A 75 -9.71 -13.67 5.03
C ALA A 75 -9.52 -12.62 3.94
N GLY A 76 -9.07 -11.43 4.32
CA GLY A 76 -8.46 -10.45 3.41
C GLY A 76 -6.97 -10.30 3.70
N ARG A 77 -6.16 -10.19 2.65
CA ARG A 77 -4.71 -10.01 2.76
C ARG A 77 -4.34 -8.58 3.10
N VAL A 78 -3.35 -8.44 3.98
CA VAL A 78 -2.75 -7.16 4.38
C VAL A 78 -1.31 -7.11 3.88
N ALA A 79 -0.90 -6.00 3.26
CA ALA A 79 0.48 -5.81 2.83
C ALA A 79 1.45 -5.88 4.01
N ARG A 80 2.60 -6.53 3.82
CA ARG A 80 3.56 -6.85 4.89
C ARG A 80 4.02 -5.66 5.70
N TYR A 81 4.11 -4.48 5.09
CA TYR A 81 4.53 -3.28 5.83
C TYR A 81 3.55 -2.85 6.93
N ALA A 82 2.30 -3.33 6.87
CA ALA A 82 1.21 -2.93 7.75
C ALA A 82 0.78 -4.00 8.76
N VAL A 83 1.47 -5.14 8.79
CA VAL A 83 1.07 -6.27 9.66
C VAL A 83 1.37 -6.04 11.14
N GLY A 84 2.41 -5.28 11.46
CA GLY A 84 2.82 -4.90 12.81
C GLY A 84 2.22 -3.59 13.29
N LEU A 85 2.92 -2.95 14.22
CA LEU A 85 2.58 -1.61 14.70
C LEU A 85 2.87 -0.54 13.64
N ASP A 86 2.27 0.64 13.83
CA ASP A 86 2.54 1.81 12.99
C ASP A 86 4.05 2.15 13.01
N TYR A 87 4.67 2.12 11.83
CA TYR A 87 6.11 2.30 11.66
C TYR A 87 6.57 3.74 11.93
N HIS A 88 5.72 4.74 11.73
CA HIS A 88 6.09 6.15 11.90
C HIS A 88 6.58 6.45 13.34
N PRO A 89 5.80 6.19 14.42
CA PRO A 89 6.29 6.45 15.78
C PRO A 89 7.46 5.54 16.17
N THR A 90 7.44 4.28 15.71
CA THR A 90 8.46 3.28 16.04
C THR A 90 9.82 3.69 15.48
N ILE A 91 9.91 3.97 14.18
CA ILE A 91 11.15 4.39 13.52
C ILE A 91 11.67 5.70 14.09
N ARG A 92 10.79 6.71 14.28
CA ARG A 92 11.20 7.98 14.86
C ARG A 92 11.75 7.85 16.29
N ALA A 93 11.22 6.93 17.09
CA ALA A 93 11.77 6.64 18.42
C ALA A 93 13.19 6.07 18.32
N LYS A 94 13.37 5.06 17.45
CA LYS A 94 14.70 4.46 17.20
C LYS A 94 15.73 5.45 16.64
N LEU A 95 15.30 6.35 15.74
CA LEU A 95 16.18 7.41 15.23
C LEU A 95 16.57 8.42 16.32
N ARG A 96 15.68 8.72 17.28
CA ARG A 96 16.04 9.58 18.44
C ARG A 96 17.05 8.90 19.36
N GLU A 97 16.88 7.60 19.62
CA GLU A 97 17.88 6.80 20.36
C GLU A 97 19.24 6.81 19.63
N TYR A 98 19.23 6.62 18.30
CA TYR A 98 20.44 6.66 17.49
C TYR A 98 21.11 8.03 17.52
N ALA A 99 20.33 9.11 17.42
CA ALA A 99 20.84 10.47 17.52
C ALA A 99 21.49 10.77 18.88
N ALA A 100 20.97 10.19 19.96
CA ALA A 100 21.57 10.34 21.30
C ALA A 100 22.96 9.68 21.38
N LEU A 101 23.13 8.50 20.76
CA LEU A 101 24.44 7.84 20.68
C LEU A 101 25.44 8.67 19.86
N ILE A 102 25.00 9.28 18.76
CA ILE A 102 25.83 10.19 17.97
C ILE A 102 26.23 11.42 18.81
N GLU A 103 25.32 11.96 19.61
CA GLU A 103 25.58 13.11 20.47
C GLU A 103 26.66 12.81 21.54
N GLU A 104 26.61 11.61 22.12
CA GLU A 104 27.66 11.13 23.05
C GLU A 104 29.01 11.05 22.37
N GLU A 105 29.10 10.51 21.17
CA GLU A 105 30.33 10.36 20.39
C GLU A 105 30.89 11.71 19.93
N VAL A 106 30.02 12.61 19.46
CA VAL A 106 30.41 13.97 19.01
C VAL A 106 30.78 14.88 20.19
N GLY A 107 30.33 14.58 21.41
CA GLY A 107 30.65 15.32 22.64
C GLY A 107 29.95 16.69 22.73
N ARG A 108 28.98 16.98 21.90
CA ARG A 108 28.16 18.23 21.93
C ARG A 108 26.78 18.02 21.37
N PRO A 109 25.80 18.81 21.82
CA PRO A 109 24.47 18.86 21.17
C PRO A 109 24.59 19.28 19.71
N PHE A 110 23.67 18.74 18.87
CA PHE A 110 23.53 19.12 17.48
C PHE A 110 22.06 19.18 17.06
N LEU A 111 21.76 19.98 16.03
CA LEU A 111 20.43 20.03 15.44
C LEU A 111 20.11 18.67 14.80
N ARG A 112 18.93 18.10 15.15
CA ARG A 112 18.50 16.81 14.62
C ARG A 112 17.01 16.72 14.47
N LYS A 113 16.55 16.05 13.41
CA LYS A 113 15.15 15.72 13.24
C LYS A 113 14.96 14.42 12.48
N PRO A 114 14.26 13.43 13.09
CA PRO A 114 13.94 12.16 12.46
C PRO A 114 12.69 12.29 11.61
N TYR A 115 12.69 11.68 10.42
CA TYR A 115 11.56 11.53 9.53
C TYR A 115 11.44 10.08 9.04
N THR A 116 10.26 9.70 8.61
CA THR A 116 9.96 8.48 7.87
C THR A 116 8.56 8.63 7.26
N ASP A 117 8.46 8.78 5.96
CA ASP A 117 7.20 8.92 5.18
C ASP A 117 6.27 10.06 5.67
N ASP A 118 6.78 11.03 6.43
CA ASP A 118 6.01 12.09 7.06
C ASP A 118 6.51 13.51 6.72
N VAL A 119 7.40 13.64 5.75
CA VAL A 119 7.92 14.91 5.24
C VAL A 119 7.72 15.01 3.72
N ALA A 120 7.63 16.22 3.20
CA ALA A 120 7.59 16.44 1.75
C ALA A 120 8.98 16.23 1.13
N LEU A 121 9.37 14.96 0.98
CA LEU A 121 10.66 14.53 0.45
C LEU A 121 10.45 13.36 -0.52
N TYR A 122 11.25 13.29 -1.57
CA TYR A 122 11.32 12.13 -2.46
C TYR A 122 12.37 11.15 -1.92
N GLU A 123 11.98 10.41 -0.86
CA GLU A 123 12.85 9.55 -0.05
C GLU A 123 13.56 8.49 -0.89
N GLN A 124 12.85 7.85 -1.85
CA GLN A 124 13.46 6.82 -2.70
C GLN A 124 14.58 7.40 -3.58
N ALA A 125 14.38 8.59 -4.14
CA ALA A 125 15.39 9.23 -4.97
C ALA A 125 16.60 9.67 -4.15
N LEU A 126 16.37 10.23 -2.95
CA LEU A 126 17.43 10.60 -2.03
C LEU A 126 18.24 9.38 -1.60
N SER A 127 17.57 8.30 -1.25
CA SER A 127 18.20 7.03 -0.85
C SER A 127 19.04 6.41 -1.96
N ALA A 128 18.52 6.41 -3.20
CA ALA A 128 19.23 5.87 -4.35
C ALA A 128 20.47 6.71 -4.71
N ARG A 129 20.37 8.04 -4.61
CA ARG A 129 21.47 8.96 -4.86
C ARG A 129 22.68 8.71 -3.95
N HIS A 130 22.45 8.24 -2.74
CA HIS A 130 23.49 8.05 -1.72
C HIS A 130 23.78 6.57 -1.39
N GLY A 131 23.40 5.66 -2.30
CA GLY A 131 23.92 4.29 -2.26
C GLY A 131 23.13 3.31 -1.39
N LEU A 132 21.97 3.70 -0.82
CA LEU A 132 21.11 2.75 -0.10
C LEU A 132 20.65 1.61 -1.04
N GLY A 133 20.48 1.91 -2.32
CA GLY A 133 20.07 0.99 -3.36
C GLY A 133 19.81 1.73 -4.67
N PHE A 134 18.98 1.18 -5.54
CA PHE A 134 18.48 1.84 -6.75
C PHE A 134 16.94 1.76 -6.79
N VAL A 135 16.30 2.69 -7.48
CA VAL A 135 14.84 2.66 -7.67
C VAL A 135 14.48 1.60 -8.71
N GLY A 136 13.75 0.57 -8.28
CA GLY A 136 13.25 -0.50 -9.14
C GLY A 136 12.09 -0.06 -10.03
N LYS A 137 11.74 -0.88 -11.04
CA LYS A 137 10.60 -0.62 -11.92
C LYS A 137 9.25 -0.58 -11.21
N ASN A 138 9.17 -1.12 -10.01
CA ASN A 138 8.01 -1.02 -9.10
C ASN A 138 8.07 0.19 -8.15
N SER A 139 8.95 1.14 -8.40
CA SER A 139 9.18 2.37 -7.63
C SER A 139 9.66 2.16 -6.19
N LEU A 140 10.15 0.97 -5.85
CA LEU A 140 10.72 0.67 -4.53
C LEU A 140 12.25 0.68 -4.60
N ILE A 141 12.90 0.94 -3.44
CA ILE A 141 14.34 0.82 -3.33
C ILE A 141 14.74 -0.65 -3.28
N LEU A 142 15.68 -1.02 -4.13
CA LEU A 142 16.24 -2.35 -4.28
C LEU A 142 17.75 -2.32 -4.16
N GLY A 143 18.32 -3.32 -3.51
CA GLY A 143 19.77 -3.46 -3.43
C GLY A 143 20.18 -4.76 -2.73
N PRO A 144 21.36 -5.31 -3.02
CA PRO A 144 21.80 -6.56 -2.40
C PRO A 144 22.00 -6.41 -0.89
N GLN A 145 22.38 -5.24 -0.42
CA GLN A 145 22.54 -4.96 1.01
C GLN A 145 21.20 -4.83 1.75
N LEU A 146 20.11 -4.52 1.01
CA LEU A 146 18.75 -4.43 1.54
C LEU A 146 18.07 -5.79 1.63
N SER A 147 18.64 -6.84 1.02
CA SER A 147 17.98 -8.16 0.91
C SER A 147 16.56 -8.05 0.34
N GLY A 148 16.38 -7.20 -0.67
CA GLY A 148 15.11 -6.96 -1.36
C GLY A 148 14.52 -5.58 -1.11
N SER A 149 13.19 -5.48 -1.27
CA SER A 149 12.44 -4.22 -1.14
C SER A 149 11.60 -4.10 0.12
N TYR A 150 11.56 -5.12 0.97
CA TYR A 150 10.77 -5.12 2.21
C TYR A 150 11.43 -4.28 3.31
N ASN A 151 11.72 -3.00 3.00
CA ASN A 151 12.43 -2.11 3.92
C ASN A 151 11.69 -0.79 4.07
N PHE A 152 11.57 -0.30 5.30
CA PHE A 152 11.28 1.10 5.56
C PHE A 152 12.55 1.93 5.37
N ILE A 153 12.36 3.15 4.90
CA ILE A 153 13.38 4.18 4.84
C ILE A 153 13.19 5.10 6.04
N ALA A 154 14.29 5.54 6.61
CA ALA A 154 14.33 6.38 7.79
C ALA A 154 15.40 7.45 7.62
N GLU A 155 15.07 8.71 7.83
CA GLU A 155 15.98 9.84 7.66
C GLU A 155 16.18 10.57 8.98
N LEU A 156 17.44 10.89 9.28
CA LEU A 156 17.83 11.77 10.37
C LEU A 156 18.60 12.95 9.79
N PHE A 157 17.93 14.09 9.69
CA PHE A 157 18.56 15.36 9.29
C PHE A 157 19.37 15.93 10.45
N VAL A 158 20.61 16.37 10.17
CA VAL A 158 21.57 16.84 11.18
C VAL A 158 22.32 18.08 10.68
N ASP A 159 22.81 18.92 11.61
CA ASP A 159 23.73 20.04 11.32
C ASP A 159 25.21 19.63 11.36
N LEU A 160 25.47 18.34 11.45
CA LEU A 160 26.81 17.79 11.30
C LEU A 160 27.20 17.77 9.82
N GLU A 161 28.44 18.12 9.53
CA GLU A 161 29.02 18.02 8.20
C GLU A 161 29.64 16.63 8.05
N LEU A 162 28.94 15.77 7.31
CA LEU A 162 29.33 14.38 7.08
C LEU A 162 29.63 14.19 5.60
N GLU A 163 30.65 13.37 5.28
CA GLU A 163 31.00 13.02 3.90
C GLU A 163 29.87 12.19 3.26
N PRO A 164 29.27 12.63 2.15
CA PRO A 164 28.19 11.89 1.51
C PRO A 164 28.68 10.60 0.85
N ASP A 165 27.88 9.54 0.96
CA ASP A 165 28.09 8.29 0.24
C ASP A 165 27.78 8.43 -1.26
N VAL A 166 28.36 7.52 -2.06
CA VAL A 166 28.21 7.49 -3.50
C VAL A 166 27.06 6.59 -3.93
N PRO A 167 26.43 6.84 -5.10
CA PRO A 167 25.34 6.01 -5.61
C PRO A 167 25.72 4.55 -5.80
N TYR A 168 24.83 3.64 -5.42
CA TYR A 168 24.94 2.24 -5.79
C TYR A 168 24.61 2.03 -7.27
N GLN A 169 25.50 1.36 -8.01
CA GLN A 169 25.30 1.08 -9.43
C GLN A 169 24.50 -0.21 -9.60
N GLY A 170 23.18 -0.09 -9.59
CA GLY A 170 22.26 -1.21 -9.74
C GLY A 170 21.09 -0.89 -10.67
N THR A 171 20.49 -1.93 -11.24
CA THR A 171 19.34 -1.79 -12.15
C THR A 171 18.54 -3.08 -12.23
N CYS A 172 17.26 -2.98 -12.60
CA CYS A 172 16.43 -4.14 -12.96
C CYS A 172 16.83 -4.80 -14.29
N GLY A 173 17.69 -4.16 -15.09
CA GLY A 173 18.06 -4.66 -16.42
C GLY A 173 16.82 -4.94 -17.28
N LYS A 174 16.78 -6.10 -17.94
CA LYS A 174 15.66 -6.54 -18.78
C LYS A 174 14.46 -7.10 -17.99
N CYS A 175 14.58 -7.32 -16.67
CA CYS A 175 13.50 -7.88 -15.86
C CYS A 175 12.30 -6.93 -15.81
N PHE A 176 11.08 -7.47 -16.00
CA PHE A 176 9.82 -6.73 -15.86
C PHE A 176 8.74 -7.55 -15.13
N ARG A 177 9.14 -8.55 -14.33
CA ARG A 177 8.20 -9.47 -13.63
C ARG A 177 7.15 -8.73 -12.82
N CYS A 178 7.50 -7.62 -12.18
CA CYS A 178 6.56 -6.83 -11.39
C CYS A 178 5.45 -6.22 -12.25
N GLY A 179 5.77 -5.73 -13.45
CA GLY A 179 4.77 -5.24 -14.41
C GLY A 179 3.93 -6.37 -15.00
N ASP A 180 4.57 -7.48 -15.40
CA ASP A 180 3.88 -8.64 -16.00
C ASP A 180 2.90 -9.30 -15.03
N LYS A 181 3.15 -9.22 -13.73
CA LYS A 181 2.30 -9.81 -12.67
C LYS A 181 1.35 -8.82 -12.01
N CYS A 182 1.46 -7.52 -12.33
CA CYS A 182 0.52 -6.53 -11.82
C CYS A 182 -0.86 -6.73 -12.44
N PRO A 183 -1.90 -7.13 -11.68
CA PRO A 183 -3.20 -7.49 -12.27
C PRO A 183 -3.90 -6.30 -12.91
N THR A 184 -3.61 -5.08 -12.44
CA THR A 184 -4.19 -3.84 -12.94
C THR A 184 -3.30 -3.11 -13.94
N VAL A 185 -2.13 -3.67 -14.28
CA VAL A 185 -1.15 -3.05 -15.18
C VAL A 185 -0.75 -1.63 -14.73
N ALA A 186 -0.66 -1.43 -13.43
CA ALA A 186 -0.30 -0.12 -12.84
C ALA A 186 1.17 0.26 -13.09
N ILE A 187 2.08 -0.71 -13.26
CA ILE A 187 3.51 -0.46 -13.47
C ILE A 187 3.75 -0.22 -14.95
N LYS A 188 4.18 0.99 -15.28
CA LYS A 188 4.42 1.45 -16.66
C LYS A 188 5.90 1.37 -17.03
N ASP A 189 6.20 1.47 -18.30
CA ASP A 189 7.57 1.61 -18.76
C ASP A 189 8.23 2.84 -18.13
N GLY A 190 9.55 2.76 -17.90
CA GLY A 190 10.30 3.84 -17.27
C GLY A 190 10.24 3.88 -15.72
N ALA A 191 9.85 2.78 -15.07
CA ALA A 191 9.75 2.66 -13.62
C ALA A 191 8.71 3.63 -12.98
N LEU A 192 7.65 3.94 -13.71
CA LEU A 192 6.55 4.77 -13.22
C LEU A 192 5.37 3.89 -12.79
N VAL A 193 4.74 4.23 -11.69
CA VAL A 193 3.52 3.58 -11.22
C VAL A 193 2.34 4.52 -11.39
N ASP A 194 1.34 4.11 -12.17
CA ASP A 194 0.05 4.80 -12.26
C ASP A 194 -0.79 4.47 -11.02
N SER A 195 -0.89 5.42 -10.10
CA SER A 195 -1.64 5.22 -8.86
C SER A 195 -3.12 4.99 -9.09
N ASN A 196 -3.71 5.52 -10.18
CA ASN A 196 -5.13 5.28 -10.50
C ASN A 196 -5.46 3.79 -10.62
N LEU A 197 -4.48 2.98 -10.99
CA LEU A 197 -4.60 1.54 -11.18
C LEU A 197 -3.96 0.73 -10.04
N CYS A 198 -3.09 1.32 -9.22
CA CYS A 198 -2.36 0.60 -8.20
C CYS A 198 -3.29 0.12 -7.07
N ILE A 199 -3.33 -1.19 -6.80
CA ILE A 199 -4.15 -1.77 -5.72
C ILE A 199 -3.80 -1.15 -4.37
N SER A 200 -2.53 -0.83 -4.13
CA SER A 200 -2.12 -0.15 -2.90
C SER A 200 -2.80 1.21 -2.75
N PHE A 201 -2.80 2.04 -3.82
CA PHE A 201 -3.55 3.30 -3.81
C PHE A 201 -5.06 3.08 -3.63
N LEU A 202 -5.65 2.15 -4.39
CA LEU A 202 -7.10 1.89 -4.36
C LEU A 202 -7.58 1.48 -2.96
N THR A 203 -6.75 0.77 -2.21
CA THR A 203 -7.12 0.26 -0.88
C THR A 203 -6.71 1.16 0.28
N ILE A 204 -5.80 2.12 0.07
CA ILE A 204 -5.25 2.98 1.15
C ILE A 204 -5.67 4.44 0.98
N GLU A 205 -5.41 5.03 -0.18
CA GLU A 205 -5.52 6.47 -0.39
C GLU A 205 -6.81 6.88 -1.11
N ASN A 206 -7.38 6.01 -1.93
CA ASN A 206 -8.65 6.28 -2.59
C ASN A 206 -9.79 6.38 -1.56
N LYS A 207 -10.50 7.49 -1.55
CA LYS A 207 -11.62 7.78 -0.63
C LYS A 207 -12.99 7.54 -1.27
N GLU A 208 -13.01 7.40 -2.58
CA GLU A 208 -14.21 7.17 -3.37
C GLU A 208 -14.49 5.67 -3.60
N GLY A 209 -15.55 5.35 -4.30
CA GLY A 209 -15.82 3.99 -4.75
C GLY A 209 -14.70 3.44 -5.63
N ILE A 210 -14.52 2.13 -5.65
CA ILE A 210 -13.61 1.46 -6.58
C ILE A 210 -14.40 1.12 -7.85
N ASP A 211 -13.81 1.45 -9.01
CA ASP A 211 -14.41 1.12 -10.32
C ASP A 211 -14.76 -0.38 -10.37
N PRO A 212 -15.99 -0.77 -10.73
CA PRO A 212 -16.41 -2.16 -10.82
C PRO A 212 -15.47 -3.05 -11.63
N ASN A 213 -14.85 -2.51 -12.69
CA ASN A 213 -13.89 -3.26 -13.52
C ASN A 213 -12.56 -3.55 -12.81
N LEU A 214 -12.20 -2.76 -11.80
CA LEU A 214 -10.98 -2.97 -11.01
C LEU A 214 -11.20 -3.90 -9.81
N ARG A 215 -12.43 -4.01 -9.30
CA ARG A 215 -12.75 -4.79 -8.09
C ARG A 215 -12.29 -6.25 -8.16
N PRO A 216 -12.55 -7.02 -9.24
CA PRO A 216 -12.06 -8.39 -9.35
C PRO A 216 -10.54 -8.49 -9.32
N LEU A 217 -9.84 -7.46 -9.82
CA LEU A 217 -8.38 -7.42 -9.92
C LEU A 217 -7.69 -7.18 -8.56
N LEU A 218 -8.43 -6.73 -7.53
CA LEU A 218 -7.90 -6.62 -6.18
C LEU A 218 -7.63 -8.00 -5.56
N GLY A 219 -8.27 -9.08 -6.07
CA GLY A 219 -8.18 -10.41 -5.50
C GLY A 219 -8.55 -10.39 -4.02
N GLU A 220 -7.64 -10.81 -3.15
CA GLU A 220 -7.84 -10.87 -1.70
C GLU A 220 -7.25 -9.67 -0.94
N TRP A 221 -6.70 -8.65 -1.61
CA TRP A 221 -6.05 -7.52 -0.96
C TRP A 221 -7.07 -6.55 -0.35
N VAL A 222 -7.19 -6.58 0.98
CA VAL A 222 -8.04 -5.65 1.75
C VAL A 222 -7.31 -4.37 2.10
N PHE A 223 -5.97 -4.41 2.20
CA PHE A 223 -5.14 -3.27 2.51
C PHE A 223 -3.74 -3.41 1.89
N GLY A 224 -3.34 -2.45 1.05
CA GLY A 224 -2.08 -2.49 0.33
C GLY A 224 -2.03 -3.61 -0.71
N CYS A 225 -0.81 -3.88 -1.23
CA CYS A 225 -0.57 -4.96 -2.19
C CYS A 225 0.93 -5.23 -2.31
N ASP A 226 1.34 -6.48 -2.18
CA ASP A 226 2.74 -6.89 -2.29
C ASP A 226 3.07 -7.66 -3.57
N ILE A 227 2.14 -7.79 -4.54
CA ILE A 227 2.34 -8.63 -5.73
C ILE A 227 3.65 -8.29 -6.46
N CYS A 228 3.92 -7.00 -6.67
CA CYS A 228 5.14 -6.56 -7.36
C CYS A 228 6.42 -6.86 -6.56
N GLN A 229 6.33 -6.97 -5.23
CA GLN A 229 7.42 -7.36 -4.35
C GLN A 229 7.59 -8.89 -4.30
N GLU A 230 6.48 -9.63 -4.21
CA GLU A 230 6.49 -11.11 -4.13
C GLU A 230 7.14 -11.76 -5.36
N VAL A 231 7.00 -11.15 -6.53
CA VAL A 231 7.57 -11.67 -7.79
C VAL A 231 8.97 -11.14 -8.10
N CYS A 232 9.47 -10.20 -7.30
CA CYS A 232 10.76 -9.57 -7.54
C CYS A 232 11.92 -10.51 -7.18
N PRO A 233 12.87 -10.78 -8.10
CA PRO A 233 14.02 -11.64 -7.79
C PRO A 233 14.88 -11.15 -6.64
N TYR A 234 14.94 -9.84 -6.38
CA TYR A 234 15.65 -9.26 -5.24
C TYR A 234 15.04 -9.67 -3.89
N ASN A 235 13.77 -10.12 -3.87
CA ASN A 235 13.06 -10.60 -2.69
C ASN A 235 13.12 -12.13 -2.51
N SER A 236 13.99 -12.83 -3.24
CA SER A 236 14.09 -14.30 -3.16
C SER A 236 14.62 -14.79 -1.80
N LYS A 237 15.35 -13.97 -1.07
CA LYS A 237 15.88 -14.26 0.27
C LYS A 237 15.75 -13.04 1.16
N PRO A 238 14.52 -12.66 1.56
CA PRO A 238 14.31 -11.48 2.37
C PRO A 238 14.83 -11.70 3.80
N VAL A 239 15.31 -10.63 4.41
CA VAL A 239 15.73 -10.68 5.82
C VAL A 239 14.54 -10.38 6.70
N THR A 240 14.24 -11.29 7.63
CA THR A 240 13.18 -11.09 8.63
C THR A 240 13.49 -9.87 9.49
N THR A 241 12.43 -9.11 9.82
CA THR A 241 12.55 -7.92 10.66
C THR A 241 13.21 -8.24 12.01
N PRO A 242 14.22 -7.46 12.42
CA PRO A 242 14.82 -7.60 13.74
C PRO A 242 13.93 -6.97 14.84
N TRP A 243 12.95 -6.13 14.46
CA TRP A 243 12.13 -5.40 15.40
C TRP A 243 10.82 -6.11 15.70
N PRO A 244 10.57 -6.48 16.97
CA PRO A 244 9.31 -7.13 17.36
C PRO A 244 8.07 -6.32 16.99
N GLU A 245 8.16 -4.99 16.99
CA GLU A 245 7.08 -4.06 16.66
C GLU A 245 6.52 -4.26 15.25
N PHE A 246 7.34 -4.77 14.31
CA PHE A 246 6.93 -5.00 12.91
C PHE A 246 6.48 -6.44 12.64
N ARG A 247 6.47 -7.29 13.66
CA ARG A 247 5.99 -8.67 13.53
C ARG A 247 4.47 -8.76 13.62
N PRO A 248 3.86 -9.79 13.00
CA PRO A 248 2.41 -9.98 13.00
C PRO A 248 1.79 -10.02 14.41
N GLU A 249 2.51 -10.58 15.38
CA GLU A 249 2.05 -10.74 16.76
C GLU A 249 1.87 -9.41 17.49
N SER A 250 2.52 -8.35 17.01
CA SER A 250 2.44 -7.00 17.58
C SER A 250 1.34 -6.15 16.97
N GLY A 251 0.74 -6.58 15.85
CA GLY A 251 -0.25 -5.80 15.10
C GLY A 251 -1.45 -6.61 14.66
N ILE A 252 -1.93 -6.35 13.44
CA ILE A 252 -3.14 -7.01 12.90
C ILE A 252 -2.85 -8.30 12.15
N GLY A 253 -1.58 -8.62 11.90
CA GLY A 253 -1.18 -9.80 11.14
C GLY A 253 -1.33 -9.67 9.62
N HIS A 254 -1.00 -10.76 8.92
CA HIS A 254 -1.04 -10.83 7.45
C HIS A 254 -2.44 -10.94 6.87
N TYR A 255 -3.40 -11.32 7.70
CA TYR A 255 -4.79 -11.55 7.28
C TYR A 255 -5.75 -10.87 8.23
N MET A 256 -6.81 -10.32 7.68
CA MET A 256 -7.92 -9.73 8.42
C MET A 256 -9.15 -10.60 8.24
N ASP A 257 -9.84 -10.93 9.34
CA ASP A 257 -11.15 -11.58 9.27
C ASP A 257 -12.17 -10.58 8.72
N LEU A 258 -12.71 -10.87 7.54
CA LEU A 258 -13.62 -9.97 6.85
C LEU A 258 -15.03 -9.97 7.43
N LEU A 259 -15.45 -11.06 8.06
CA LEU A 259 -16.75 -11.10 8.76
C LEU A 259 -16.70 -10.25 10.03
N ASP A 260 -15.59 -10.34 10.79
CA ASP A 260 -15.37 -9.46 11.95
C ASP A 260 -15.23 -7.99 11.52
N LEU A 261 -14.57 -7.72 10.39
CA LEU A 261 -14.45 -6.36 9.83
C LEU A 261 -15.81 -5.70 9.62
N LEU A 262 -16.82 -6.41 9.09
CA LEU A 262 -18.16 -5.88 8.86
C LEU A 262 -18.92 -5.55 10.15
N THR A 263 -18.48 -6.05 11.32
CA THR A 263 -19.08 -5.72 12.62
C THR A 263 -18.73 -4.35 13.16
N ILE A 264 -17.81 -3.62 12.53
CA ILE A 264 -17.36 -2.29 12.97
C ILE A 264 -18.47 -1.26 12.76
N LYS A 265 -19.11 -0.83 13.85
CA LYS A 265 -20.31 0.01 13.79
C LYS A 265 -20.03 1.47 13.47
N ASP A 266 -18.99 2.04 14.06
CA ASP A 266 -18.69 3.46 13.94
C ASP A 266 -17.19 3.78 13.95
N ASP A 267 -16.85 5.05 13.81
CA ASP A 267 -15.46 5.52 13.81
C ASP A 267 -14.77 5.40 15.18
N VAL A 268 -15.53 5.29 16.28
CA VAL A 268 -14.96 5.12 17.62
C VAL A 268 -14.46 3.69 17.77
N ASP A 269 -15.28 2.71 17.39
CA ASP A 269 -14.91 1.29 17.36
C ASP A 269 -13.74 1.05 16.40
N PHE A 270 -13.80 1.64 15.19
CA PHE A 270 -12.71 1.58 14.22
C PHE A 270 -11.38 2.10 14.78
N ARG A 271 -11.38 3.29 15.39
CA ARG A 271 -10.17 3.87 16.00
C ARG A 271 -9.63 3.00 17.12
N ARG A 272 -10.50 2.44 17.97
CA ARG A 272 -10.10 1.54 19.06
C ARG A 272 -9.39 0.28 18.53
N ARG A 273 -9.95 -0.35 17.47
CA ARG A 273 -9.39 -1.59 16.89
C ARG A 273 -8.06 -1.36 16.18
N PHE A 274 -7.87 -0.22 15.54
CA PHE A 274 -6.72 0.07 14.67
C PHE A 274 -5.84 1.25 15.14
N GLU A 275 -5.93 1.66 16.41
CA GLU A 275 -5.24 2.84 16.95
C GLU A 275 -3.73 2.85 16.65
N LYS A 276 -3.08 1.71 16.79
CA LYS A 276 -1.63 1.55 16.63
C LYS A 276 -1.23 0.90 15.31
N SER A 277 -2.13 0.85 14.33
CA SER A 277 -1.91 0.18 13.06
C SER A 277 -1.91 1.17 11.89
N PRO A 278 -1.06 0.96 10.86
CA PRO A 278 -1.11 1.71 9.59
C PRO A 278 -2.46 1.57 8.88
N VAL A 279 -3.17 0.47 9.12
CA VAL A 279 -4.47 0.15 8.49
C VAL A 279 -5.56 1.18 8.75
N ARG A 280 -5.37 2.08 9.72
CA ARG A 280 -6.28 3.22 9.97
C ARG A 280 -6.30 4.27 8.85
N ARG A 281 -5.35 4.24 7.90
CA ARG A 281 -5.18 5.27 6.85
C ARG A 281 -6.41 5.45 5.95
N PRO A 282 -7.07 4.41 5.42
CA PRO A 282 -8.26 4.53 4.58
C PRO A 282 -9.51 4.95 5.37
N LYS A 283 -9.43 5.07 6.69
CA LYS A 283 -10.57 5.26 7.60
C LYS A 283 -11.54 4.06 7.57
N ARG A 284 -12.55 4.08 8.47
CA ARG A 284 -13.58 3.05 8.55
C ARG A 284 -14.23 2.81 7.18
N ARG A 285 -14.68 3.88 6.53
CA ARG A 285 -15.40 3.84 5.25
C ARG A 285 -14.59 3.14 4.16
N GLY A 286 -13.30 3.48 4.01
CA GLY A 286 -12.44 2.88 2.99
C GLY A 286 -12.10 1.42 3.29
N LEU A 287 -11.86 1.07 4.55
CA LEU A 287 -11.54 -0.30 4.91
C LEU A 287 -12.74 -1.25 4.75
N LEU A 288 -13.94 -0.82 5.15
CA LEU A 288 -15.18 -1.58 4.94
C LEU A 288 -15.46 -1.77 3.44
N ARG A 289 -15.30 -0.70 2.63
CA ARG A 289 -15.40 -0.79 1.17
C ARG A 289 -14.47 -1.86 0.60
N ASN A 290 -13.21 -1.88 1.02
CA ASN A 290 -12.23 -2.87 0.58
C ASN A 290 -12.64 -4.29 0.99
N GLY A 291 -13.12 -4.46 2.24
CA GLY A 291 -13.65 -5.73 2.73
C GLY A 291 -14.79 -6.25 1.87
N LEU A 292 -15.73 -5.39 1.50
CA LEU A 292 -16.87 -5.75 0.61
C LEU A 292 -16.37 -6.21 -0.77
N VAL A 293 -15.35 -5.55 -1.34
CA VAL A 293 -14.76 -5.98 -2.62
C VAL A 293 -14.14 -7.37 -2.49
N VAL A 294 -13.38 -7.63 -1.44
CA VAL A 294 -12.75 -8.96 -1.24
C VAL A 294 -13.81 -10.02 -1.00
N LEU A 295 -14.87 -9.72 -0.23
CA LEU A 295 -15.99 -10.64 -0.02
C LEU A 295 -16.71 -10.96 -1.35
N GLY A 296 -16.92 -9.98 -2.22
CA GLY A 296 -17.44 -10.21 -3.57
C GLY A 296 -16.53 -11.13 -4.39
N ASN A 297 -15.22 -10.96 -4.31
CA ASN A 297 -14.27 -11.84 -4.98
C ASN A 297 -14.33 -13.27 -4.41
N HIS A 298 -14.46 -13.46 -3.10
CA HIS A 298 -14.69 -14.77 -2.50
C HIS A 298 -15.99 -15.43 -3.02
N LEU A 299 -17.07 -14.66 -3.12
CA LEU A 299 -18.35 -15.15 -3.65
C LEU A 299 -18.23 -15.55 -5.13
N ALA A 300 -17.52 -14.78 -5.94
CA ALA A 300 -17.29 -15.08 -7.36
C ALA A 300 -16.54 -16.40 -7.59
N TYR A 301 -15.65 -16.77 -6.67
CA TYR A 301 -14.87 -18.03 -6.75
C TYR A 301 -15.54 -19.23 -6.07
N GLY A 302 -16.73 -19.07 -5.47
CA GLY A 302 -17.43 -20.15 -4.78
C GLY A 302 -16.78 -20.55 -3.47
N HIS A 303 -16.66 -19.60 -2.54
CA HIS A 303 -16.04 -19.82 -1.23
C HIS A 303 -16.85 -20.83 -0.38
N ILE A 304 -16.16 -21.69 0.41
CA ILE A 304 -16.83 -22.68 1.25
C ILE A 304 -17.80 -22.07 2.28
N GLU A 305 -17.59 -20.83 2.71
CA GLU A 305 -18.44 -20.10 3.65
C GLU A 305 -19.43 -19.15 2.94
N THR A 306 -19.81 -19.45 1.68
CA THR A 306 -20.68 -18.58 0.84
C THR A 306 -21.91 -18.09 1.58
N GLU A 307 -22.68 -18.96 2.25
CA GLU A 307 -23.89 -18.57 2.98
C GLU A 307 -23.62 -17.59 4.13
N LYS A 308 -22.51 -17.77 4.85
CA LYS A 308 -22.12 -16.84 5.91
C LYS A 308 -21.74 -15.47 5.35
N ILE A 309 -21.02 -15.46 4.21
CA ILE A 309 -20.64 -14.23 3.53
C ILE A 309 -21.90 -13.49 3.05
N VAL A 310 -22.81 -14.17 2.38
CA VAL A 310 -24.07 -13.59 1.89
C VAL A 310 -24.87 -13.00 3.05
N SER A 311 -25.07 -13.75 4.14
CA SER A 311 -25.78 -13.28 5.32
C SER A 311 -25.13 -12.04 5.97
N ALA A 312 -23.80 -12.06 6.11
CA ALA A 312 -23.06 -10.94 6.70
C ALA A 312 -23.14 -9.67 5.84
N VAL A 313 -22.97 -9.80 4.52
CA VAL A 313 -23.04 -8.67 3.58
C VAL A 313 -24.47 -8.10 3.53
N ALA A 314 -25.49 -8.95 3.51
CA ALA A 314 -26.88 -8.52 3.54
C ALA A 314 -27.25 -7.76 4.81
N THR A 315 -26.87 -8.30 5.99
CA THR A 315 -27.08 -7.65 7.29
C THR A 315 -26.35 -6.30 7.34
N PHE A 316 -25.09 -6.29 6.93
CA PHE A 316 -24.31 -5.05 6.88
C PHE A 316 -24.97 -3.98 5.99
N ALA A 317 -25.42 -4.34 4.78
CA ALA A 317 -26.05 -3.41 3.85
C ALA A 317 -27.38 -2.83 4.39
N ALA A 318 -28.15 -3.63 5.09
CA ALA A 318 -29.43 -3.20 5.70
C ALA A 318 -29.24 -2.15 6.82
N GLU A 319 -28.06 -2.10 7.44
CA GLU A 319 -27.71 -1.18 8.52
C GLU A 319 -26.92 0.05 8.03
N GLN A 320 -26.70 0.21 6.70
CA GLN A 320 -25.88 1.29 6.15
C GLN A 320 -26.70 2.41 5.50
N ASP A 321 -26.35 3.65 5.86
CA ASP A 321 -26.82 4.86 5.18
C ASP A 321 -25.84 5.37 4.10
N ASP A 322 -24.60 4.88 4.09
CA ASP A 322 -23.56 5.29 3.13
C ASP A 322 -23.78 4.61 1.79
N SER A 323 -24.23 5.37 0.80
CA SER A 323 -24.54 4.89 -0.54
C SER A 323 -23.41 4.17 -1.24
N MET A 324 -22.14 4.55 -0.99
CA MET A 324 -20.98 3.86 -1.53
C MET A 324 -20.84 2.45 -0.93
N LEU A 325 -21.01 2.32 0.39
CA LEU A 325 -20.92 1.02 1.06
C LEU A 325 -22.08 0.10 0.64
N VAL A 326 -23.30 0.64 0.53
CA VAL A 326 -24.47 -0.10 0.01
C VAL A 326 -24.22 -0.59 -1.41
N GLU A 327 -23.71 0.26 -2.29
CA GLU A 327 -23.39 -0.11 -3.67
C GLU A 327 -22.33 -1.21 -3.74
N HIS A 328 -21.27 -1.15 -2.93
CA HIS A 328 -20.24 -2.18 -2.88
C HIS A 328 -20.75 -3.51 -2.29
N ALA A 329 -21.65 -3.45 -1.31
CA ALA A 329 -22.33 -4.64 -0.78
C ALA A 329 -23.23 -5.31 -1.84
N ALA A 330 -23.99 -4.51 -2.57
CA ALA A 330 -24.82 -5.00 -3.66
C ALA A 330 -23.97 -5.62 -4.80
N TRP A 331 -22.86 -4.95 -5.16
CA TRP A 331 -21.92 -5.52 -6.12
C TRP A 331 -21.35 -6.86 -5.63
N ALA A 332 -20.98 -6.97 -4.35
CA ALA A 332 -20.47 -8.21 -3.78
C ALA A 332 -21.49 -9.35 -3.87
N LEU A 333 -22.76 -9.10 -3.53
CA LEU A 333 -23.83 -10.09 -3.65
C LEU A 333 -24.10 -10.49 -5.11
N ASN A 334 -23.99 -9.54 -6.04
CA ASN A 334 -24.15 -9.81 -7.46
C ASN A 334 -23.04 -10.71 -8.05
N GLN A 335 -21.91 -10.90 -7.34
CA GLN A 335 -20.88 -11.86 -7.74
C GLN A 335 -21.25 -13.32 -7.39
N CYS A 336 -22.35 -13.54 -6.65
CA CYS A 336 -22.77 -14.86 -6.15
C CYS A 336 -23.91 -15.46 -6.99
N GLY A 337 -23.76 -16.74 -7.37
CA GLY A 337 -24.79 -17.48 -8.10
C GLY A 337 -25.97 -18.00 -7.26
N GLU A 338 -25.83 -17.97 -5.95
CA GLU A 338 -26.81 -18.57 -5.04
C GLU A 338 -28.11 -17.74 -4.98
N SER A 339 -29.22 -18.45 -4.76
CA SER A 339 -30.54 -17.82 -4.64
C SER A 339 -30.67 -16.89 -3.46
N SER A 340 -29.99 -17.21 -2.33
CA SER A 340 -29.92 -16.37 -1.14
C SER A 340 -29.31 -15.00 -1.42
N ALA A 341 -28.24 -14.94 -2.21
CA ALA A 341 -27.61 -13.70 -2.61
C ALA A 341 -28.52 -12.83 -3.48
N ARG A 342 -29.27 -13.45 -4.41
CA ARG A 342 -30.24 -12.72 -5.26
C ARG A 342 -31.39 -12.12 -4.44
N VAL A 343 -31.93 -12.89 -3.48
CA VAL A 343 -32.96 -12.39 -2.56
C VAL A 343 -32.44 -11.20 -1.74
N ALA A 344 -31.24 -11.32 -1.21
CA ALA A 344 -30.61 -10.23 -0.45
C ALA A 344 -30.38 -8.98 -1.32
N LEU A 345 -29.87 -9.16 -2.54
CA LEU A 345 -29.65 -8.08 -3.50
C LEU A 345 -30.94 -7.37 -3.87
N GLN A 346 -32.02 -8.13 -4.14
CA GLN A 346 -33.36 -7.56 -4.45
C GLN A 346 -33.85 -6.73 -3.27
N SER A 347 -33.74 -7.24 -2.03
CA SER A 347 -34.18 -6.53 -0.84
C SER A 347 -33.42 -5.19 -0.66
N ILE A 348 -32.11 -5.16 -0.96
CA ILE A 348 -31.31 -3.92 -0.93
C ILE A 348 -31.77 -2.95 -2.02
N ALA A 349 -32.02 -3.44 -3.24
CA ALA A 349 -32.48 -2.62 -4.35
C ALA A 349 -33.88 -1.99 -4.07
N ASP A 350 -34.78 -2.75 -3.51
CA ASP A 350 -36.14 -2.28 -3.16
C ASP A 350 -36.06 -1.21 -2.05
N ALA A 351 -35.22 -1.43 -1.03
CA ALA A 351 -35.06 -0.47 0.07
C ALA A 351 -34.49 0.88 -0.39
N HIS A 352 -33.73 0.90 -1.49
CA HIS A 352 -33.05 2.09 -2.01
C HIS A 352 -33.57 2.56 -3.37
N ALA A 353 -34.74 2.07 -3.84
CA ALA A 353 -35.27 2.39 -5.16
C ALA A 353 -35.42 3.90 -5.43
N GLY A 354 -35.76 4.68 -4.40
CA GLY A 354 -35.86 6.14 -4.47
C GLY A 354 -34.57 6.91 -4.24
N ALA A 355 -33.48 6.24 -3.92
CA ALA A 355 -32.19 6.87 -3.67
C ALA A 355 -31.39 7.09 -4.96
N SER A 356 -30.37 7.98 -4.91
CA SER A 356 -29.49 8.27 -6.05
C SER A 356 -28.77 7.04 -6.62
N ILE A 357 -28.56 5.99 -5.79
CA ILE A 357 -27.95 4.72 -6.19
C ILE A 357 -28.97 3.71 -6.75
N GLY A 358 -30.28 3.96 -6.61
CA GLY A 358 -31.35 3.05 -7.06
C GLY A 358 -31.16 2.52 -8.48
N PRO A 359 -30.87 3.37 -9.50
CA PRO A 359 -30.62 2.90 -10.86
C PRO A 359 -29.42 1.96 -11.01
N THR A 360 -28.39 2.13 -10.17
CA THR A 360 -27.22 1.23 -10.18
C THR A 360 -27.55 -0.11 -9.54
N LEU A 361 -28.31 -0.10 -8.45
CA LEU A 361 -28.76 -1.33 -7.78
C LEU A 361 -29.71 -2.15 -8.66
N ALA A 362 -30.64 -1.49 -9.37
CA ALA A 362 -31.53 -2.12 -10.32
C ALA A 362 -30.74 -2.87 -11.42
N ARG A 363 -29.69 -2.28 -11.96
CA ARG A 363 -28.82 -2.98 -12.94
C ARG A 363 -28.21 -4.25 -12.37
N TYR A 364 -27.76 -4.26 -11.12
CA TYR A 364 -27.21 -5.47 -10.50
C TYR A 364 -28.26 -6.58 -10.31
N THR A 365 -29.56 -6.25 -10.16
CA THR A 365 -30.63 -7.26 -10.11
C THR A 365 -30.99 -7.82 -11.49
N GLU A 366 -30.84 -7.03 -12.55
CA GLU A 366 -31.16 -7.41 -13.94
C GLU A 366 -29.97 -8.15 -14.60
N GLU A 367 -28.74 -7.66 -14.38
CA GLU A 367 -27.51 -8.21 -14.95
C GLU A 367 -26.91 -9.25 -13.99
N SER A 368 -27.19 -10.53 -14.19
CA SER A 368 -26.43 -11.58 -13.49
C SER A 368 -25.01 -11.62 -14.05
N SER A 369 -24.05 -10.99 -13.35
CA SER A 369 -22.63 -10.99 -13.74
C SER A 369 -21.96 -12.32 -13.35
N PHE A 370 -22.48 -13.45 -13.91
CA PHE A 370 -21.81 -14.74 -13.81
C PHE A 370 -20.67 -14.79 -14.83
N GLY A 371 -19.50 -14.46 -14.40
CA GLY A 371 -18.28 -14.60 -15.18
C GLY A 371 -17.20 -13.73 -14.59
N VAL A 372 -16.40 -14.32 -13.70
CA VAL A 372 -15.12 -13.75 -13.34
C VAL A 372 -14.38 -13.41 -14.63
N PRO A 373 -13.92 -12.17 -14.85
CA PRO A 373 -12.91 -11.95 -15.85
C PRO A 373 -11.75 -12.86 -15.46
N LYS A 374 -11.48 -13.89 -16.27
CA LYS A 374 -10.26 -14.70 -16.06
C LYS A 374 -9.12 -13.72 -15.93
N PRO A 375 -8.23 -13.86 -14.93
CA PRO A 375 -7.05 -13.03 -14.85
C PRO A 375 -6.43 -13.07 -16.25
N VAL A 376 -6.12 -11.89 -16.79
CA VAL A 376 -5.54 -11.77 -18.14
C VAL A 376 -4.31 -12.67 -18.11
N SER A 377 -4.43 -13.86 -18.70
CA SER A 377 -3.30 -14.75 -18.85
C SER A 377 -2.28 -13.97 -19.67
N SER A 378 -1.11 -13.73 -19.11
CA SER A 378 0.03 -13.07 -19.77
C SER A 378 0.61 -13.92 -20.91
N SER A 379 -0.23 -14.59 -21.70
CA SER A 379 0.13 -15.28 -22.95
C SER A 379 -0.11 -14.39 -24.16
N GLY A 380 0.29 -13.13 -24.08
CA GLY A 380 0.66 -12.34 -25.21
C GLY A 380 2.14 -12.59 -25.46
N GLU A 381 2.48 -13.54 -26.33
CA GLU A 381 3.81 -13.69 -26.88
C GLU A 381 4.28 -12.32 -27.40
N ARG A 382 5.20 -11.70 -26.66
CA ARG A 382 6.00 -10.63 -27.26
C ARG A 382 6.83 -11.33 -28.34
N LYS A 383 6.52 -11.06 -29.62
CA LYS A 383 7.38 -11.43 -30.74
C LYS A 383 8.77 -10.89 -30.43
N ASP A 384 9.70 -11.79 -30.21
CA ASP A 384 11.12 -11.49 -30.15
C ASP A 384 11.53 -10.83 -31.47
N GLY A 385 11.60 -9.51 -31.45
CA GLY A 385 12.22 -8.68 -32.47
C GLY A 385 13.68 -8.53 -32.09
N ALA A 386 14.51 -9.14 -32.91
CA ALA A 386 15.96 -9.22 -32.84
C ALA A 386 16.66 -7.86 -32.64
N LEU A 387 17.80 -7.97 -31.96
CA LEU A 387 19.00 -7.15 -31.77
C LEU A 387 19.10 -6.40 -30.46
#